data_c0718baa84311df2f0414563f51f56ff
#
_entry.id   c0718baa84311df2f0414563f51f56ff
#
_cell.length_a   1.000
_cell.length_b   1.000
_cell.length_c   1.000
_cell.angle_alpha   90.00
_cell.angle_beta   90.00
_cell.angle_gamma   90.00
#
_symmetry.space_group_name_H-M   'P 1'
#
loop_
_entity.id
_entity.type
_entity.pdbx_description
1 polymer ?
#
loop_
_entity_poly.entity_id
_entity_poly.type
_entity_poly.pdbx_seq_one_letter_code
_entity_poly.pdbx_strand_id
1 'polypeptide(L)'
;MRMKPQKKKKVAKYVMENIQRDYVNCYSFYKVAAQSFKDAGKDKNIIDSLENSADVSLKYNYDLGEIMGLNPKVMSQMTKDKVNKFVELAKKDFSSLAKEYGMMCKSLVENPEQRTNFWEAKGNKKFK
;
A
#
# COMPACT_ATOMS: atom_id res chain seq x y z
N MET A 1 -0.30 30.82 4.90
CA MET A 1 1.16 31.01 4.64
C MET A 1 1.63 30.05 3.56
N ARG A 2 2.27 30.57 2.54
CA ARG A 2 2.80 29.70 1.48
C ARG A 2 4.03 28.96 1.97
N MET A 3 4.08 27.64 1.72
CA MET A 3 5.27 26.84 1.95
C MET A 3 6.42 27.32 1.06
N LYS A 4 7.64 27.33 1.61
CA LYS A 4 8.84 27.57 0.79
C LYS A 4 8.97 26.45 -0.25
N PRO A 5 9.48 26.75 -1.48
CA PRO A 5 9.60 25.74 -2.53
C PRO A 5 10.35 24.47 -2.10
N GLN A 6 11.42 24.61 -1.32
CA GLN A 6 12.19 23.48 -0.81
C GLN A 6 11.38 22.60 0.11
N LYS A 7 10.55 23.21 0.98
CA LYS A 7 9.67 22.48 1.89
C LYS A 7 8.60 21.73 1.09
N LYS A 8 8.02 22.35 0.06
CA LYS A 8 7.03 21.70 -0.81
C LYS A 8 7.61 20.46 -1.48
N LYS A 9 8.84 20.52 -1.99
CA LYS A 9 9.52 19.39 -2.61
C LYS A 9 9.75 18.26 -1.63
N LYS A 10 10.19 18.58 -0.41
CA LYS A 10 10.42 17.60 0.65
C LYS A 10 9.12 16.91 1.07
N VAL A 11 8.04 17.67 1.23
CA VAL A 11 6.73 17.14 1.58
C VAL A 11 6.21 16.26 0.47
N ALA A 12 6.28 16.71 -0.79
CA ALA A 12 5.82 15.91 -1.94
C ALA A 12 6.55 14.58 -2.04
N LYS A 13 7.87 14.59 -1.89
CA LYS A 13 8.68 13.36 -1.90
C LYS A 13 8.28 12.41 -0.77
N TYR A 14 8.14 12.96 0.44
CA TYR A 14 7.72 12.20 1.62
C TYR A 14 6.35 11.53 1.39
N VAL A 15 5.39 12.29 0.86
CA VAL A 15 4.05 11.76 0.56
C VAL A 15 4.13 10.63 -0.45
N MET A 16 4.85 10.83 -1.57
CA MET A 16 4.98 9.82 -2.62
C MET A 16 5.61 8.52 -2.11
N GLU A 17 6.69 8.64 -1.34
CA GLU A 17 7.37 7.49 -0.76
C GLU A 17 6.46 6.70 0.16
N ASN A 18 5.68 7.39 1.00
CA ASN A 18 4.80 6.73 1.95
C ASN A 18 3.56 6.14 1.30
N ILE A 19 2.99 6.82 0.31
CA ILE A 19 1.86 6.27 -0.47
C ILE A 19 2.32 5.03 -1.24
N GLN A 20 3.50 5.06 -1.85
CA GLN A 20 4.03 3.89 -2.56
C GLN A 20 4.19 2.71 -1.59
N ARG A 21 4.72 2.94 -0.38
CA ARG A 21 4.80 1.89 0.64
C ARG A 21 3.43 1.36 1.04
N ASP A 22 2.45 2.25 1.16
CA ASP A 22 1.07 1.83 1.45
C ASP A 22 0.56 0.89 0.35
N TYR A 23 0.82 1.18 -0.92
CA TYR A 23 0.40 0.30 -2.01
C TYR A 23 1.14 -1.04 -2.00
N VAL A 24 2.43 -1.07 -1.65
CA VAL A 24 3.17 -2.33 -1.48
C VAL A 24 2.54 -3.16 -0.36
N ASN A 25 2.23 -2.52 0.77
CA ASN A 25 1.58 -3.19 1.89
C ASN A 25 0.20 -3.71 1.51
N CYS A 26 -0.59 -2.90 0.80
CA CYS A 26 -1.95 -3.28 0.42
C CYS A 26 -1.97 -4.36 -0.66
N TYR A 27 -1.07 -4.30 -1.64
CA TYR A 27 -0.90 -5.39 -2.58
C TYR A 27 -0.62 -6.70 -1.84
N SER A 28 0.34 -6.68 -0.92
CA SER A 28 0.73 -7.85 -0.13
C SER A 28 -0.41 -8.38 0.72
N PHE A 29 -1.14 -7.47 1.39
CA PHE A 29 -2.30 -7.82 2.19
C PHE A 29 -3.39 -8.48 1.34
N TYR A 30 -3.75 -7.89 0.21
CA TYR A 30 -4.81 -8.42 -0.64
C TYR A 30 -4.44 -9.76 -1.26
N LYS A 31 -3.17 -9.97 -1.64
CA LYS A 31 -2.72 -11.26 -2.17
C LYS A 31 -2.86 -12.36 -1.13
N VAL A 32 -2.45 -12.08 0.11
CA VAL A 32 -2.53 -13.03 1.22
C VAL A 32 -3.98 -13.27 1.61
N ALA A 33 -4.81 -12.22 1.66
CA ALA A 33 -6.23 -12.34 1.98
C ALA A 33 -6.96 -13.19 0.93
N ALA A 34 -6.70 -12.95 -0.35
CA ALA A 34 -7.31 -13.72 -1.43
C ALA A 34 -6.95 -15.21 -1.31
N GLN A 35 -5.68 -15.52 -1.04
CA GLN A 35 -5.25 -16.91 -0.87
C GLN A 35 -5.89 -17.56 0.35
N SER A 36 -5.95 -16.84 1.48
CA SER A 36 -6.60 -17.34 2.71
C SER A 36 -8.07 -17.64 2.48
N PHE A 37 -8.76 -16.81 1.71
CA PHE A 37 -10.17 -16.99 1.39
C PHE A 37 -10.38 -18.16 0.41
N LYS A 38 -9.48 -18.37 -0.54
CA LYS A 38 -9.49 -19.55 -1.42
C LYS A 38 -9.34 -20.83 -0.60
N ASP A 39 -8.37 -20.86 0.30
CA ASP A 39 -8.10 -22.02 1.14
C ASP A 39 -9.27 -22.34 2.06
N ALA A 40 -10.01 -21.32 2.49
CA ALA A 40 -11.19 -21.47 3.33
C ALA A 40 -12.48 -21.78 2.54
N GLY A 41 -12.42 -21.85 1.21
CA GLY A 41 -13.57 -22.12 0.35
C GLY A 41 -14.60 -21.00 0.33
N LYS A 42 -14.16 -19.75 0.49
CA LYS A 42 -15.06 -18.59 0.48
C LYS A 42 -15.57 -18.26 -0.93
N ASP A 43 -16.57 -17.38 -1.00
CA ASP A 43 -17.24 -16.96 -2.22
C ASP A 43 -16.26 -16.42 -3.26
N LYS A 44 -16.39 -16.89 -4.50
CA LYS A 44 -15.53 -16.47 -5.62
C LYS A 44 -15.58 -14.96 -5.84
N ASN A 45 -16.75 -14.34 -5.67
CA ASN A 45 -16.90 -12.90 -5.89
C ASN A 45 -16.06 -12.10 -4.91
N ILE A 46 -15.96 -12.54 -3.66
CA ILE A 46 -15.12 -11.92 -2.64
C ILE A 46 -13.64 -12.08 -3.01
N ILE A 47 -13.25 -13.28 -3.43
CA ILE A 47 -11.87 -13.58 -3.85
C ILE A 47 -11.47 -12.72 -5.05
N ASP A 48 -12.33 -12.63 -6.07
CA ASP A 48 -12.09 -11.82 -7.27
C ASP A 48 -11.94 -10.33 -6.92
N SER A 49 -12.75 -9.84 -5.99
CA SER A 49 -12.66 -8.46 -5.50
C SER A 49 -11.33 -8.19 -4.81
N LEU A 50 -10.86 -9.13 -3.98
CA LEU A 50 -9.57 -9.01 -3.30
C LEU A 50 -8.41 -9.03 -4.30
N GLU A 51 -8.48 -9.91 -5.30
CA GLU A 51 -7.46 -9.99 -6.36
C GLU A 51 -7.44 -8.72 -7.20
N ASN A 52 -8.61 -8.16 -7.52
CA ASN A 52 -8.70 -6.90 -8.26
C ASN A 52 -8.07 -5.75 -7.45
N SER A 53 -8.34 -5.68 -6.16
CA SER A 53 -7.73 -4.68 -5.28
C SER A 53 -6.21 -4.84 -5.20
N ALA A 54 -5.72 -6.08 -5.22
CA ALA A 54 -4.28 -6.36 -5.29
C ALA A 54 -3.69 -5.82 -6.59
N ASP A 55 -4.33 -6.07 -7.73
CA ASP A 55 -3.85 -5.61 -9.04
C ASP A 55 -3.80 -4.09 -9.12
N VAL A 56 -4.83 -3.41 -8.62
CA VAL A 56 -4.86 -1.94 -8.56
C VAL A 56 -3.69 -1.41 -7.70
N SER A 57 -3.49 -2.02 -6.54
CA SER A 57 -2.41 -1.63 -5.62
C SER A 57 -1.03 -1.83 -6.25
N LEU A 58 -0.83 -2.95 -6.96
CA LEU A 58 0.43 -3.23 -7.66
C LEU A 58 0.70 -2.20 -8.74
N LYS A 59 -0.33 -1.85 -9.52
CA LYS A 59 -0.20 -0.84 -10.57
C LYS A 59 0.28 0.50 -10.01
N TYR A 60 -0.36 0.98 -8.96
CA TYR A 60 0.01 2.26 -8.36
C TYR A 60 1.38 2.22 -7.68
N ASN A 61 1.75 1.07 -7.09
CA ASN A 61 3.10 0.87 -6.56
C ASN A 61 4.15 1.13 -7.65
N TYR A 62 3.99 0.51 -8.82
CA TYR A 62 4.93 0.67 -9.91
C TYR A 62 4.86 2.05 -10.56
N ASP A 63 3.66 2.62 -10.73
CA ASP A 63 3.49 3.96 -11.30
C ASP A 63 4.22 5.01 -10.44
N LEU A 64 4.03 4.96 -9.13
CA LEU A 64 4.69 5.89 -8.21
C LEU A 64 6.20 5.66 -8.16
N GLY A 65 6.62 4.40 -8.16
CA GLY A 65 8.04 4.07 -8.20
C GLY A 65 8.72 4.62 -9.45
N GLU A 66 8.06 4.51 -10.60
CA GLU A 66 8.56 5.06 -11.86
C GLU A 66 8.72 6.58 -11.79
N ILE A 67 7.69 7.28 -11.27
CA ILE A 67 7.74 8.74 -11.09
C ILE A 67 8.93 9.13 -10.22
N MET A 68 9.22 8.36 -9.17
CA MET A 68 10.35 8.61 -8.27
C MET A 68 11.70 8.12 -8.81
N GLY A 69 11.72 7.52 -9.99
CA GLY A 69 12.96 7.02 -10.61
C GLY A 69 13.50 5.75 -9.98
N LEU A 70 12.66 4.95 -9.32
CA LEU A 70 13.10 3.71 -8.70
C LEU A 70 13.35 2.63 -9.74
N ASN A 71 14.37 1.80 -9.51
CA ASN A 71 14.71 0.68 -10.38
C ASN A 71 13.62 -0.40 -10.31
N PRO A 72 13.08 -0.87 -11.46
CA PRO A 72 12.04 -1.91 -11.47
C PRO A 72 12.44 -3.20 -10.75
N LYS A 73 13.71 -3.61 -10.83
CA LYS A 73 14.19 -4.81 -10.13
C LYS A 73 14.14 -4.62 -8.61
N VAL A 74 14.51 -3.42 -8.14
CA VAL A 74 14.44 -3.08 -6.72
C VAL A 74 12.99 -3.09 -6.25
N MET A 75 12.08 -2.48 -7.01
CA MET A 75 10.65 -2.48 -6.69
C MET A 75 10.07 -3.89 -6.64
N SER A 76 10.43 -4.74 -7.60
CA SER A 76 10.00 -6.14 -7.64
C SER A 76 10.48 -6.90 -6.40
N GLN A 77 11.74 -6.72 -6.01
CA GLN A 77 12.30 -7.39 -4.83
C GLN A 77 11.64 -6.92 -3.55
N MET A 78 11.44 -5.61 -3.40
CA MET A 78 10.74 -5.04 -2.24
C MET A 78 9.33 -5.62 -2.11
N THR A 79 8.62 -5.72 -3.24
CA THR A 79 7.26 -6.24 -3.27
C THR A 79 7.23 -7.72 -2.87
N LYS A 80 8.12 -8.54 -3.41
CA LYS A 80 8.23 -9.96 -3.06
C LYS A 80 8.56 -10.15 -1.58
N ASP A 81 9.50 -9.37 -1.06
CA ASP A 81 9.89 -9.45 0.35
C ASP A 81 8.71 -9.12 1.26
N LYS A 82 7.92 -8.11 0.88
CA LYS A 82 6.76 -7.72 1.66
C LYS A 82 5.66 -8.78 1.62
N VAL A 83 5.39 -9.37 0.45
CA VAL A 83 4.42 -10.47 0.33
C VAL A 83 4.85 -11.64 1.22
N ASN A 84 6.13 -12.02 1.18
CA ASN A 84 6.65 -13.12 2.00
C ASN A 84 6.48 -12.84 3.49
N LYS A 85 6.75 -11.60 3.91
CA LYS A 85 6.55 -11.17 5.30
C LYS A 85 5.07 -11.28 5.70
N PHE A 86 4.16 -10.86 4.83
CA PHE A 86 2.72 -10.92 5.13
C PHE A 86 2.21 -12.35 5.16
N VAL A 87 2.75 -13.24 4.32
CA VAL A 87 2.45 -14.68 4.37
C VAL A 87 2.79 -15.23 5.75
N GLU A 88 3.97 -14.92 6.27
CA GLU A 88 4.40 -15.39 7.59
C GLU A 88 3.53 -14.81 8.72
N LEU A 89 3.18 -13.52 8.63
CA LEU A 89 2.30 -12.88 9.61
C LEU A 89 0.90 -13.50 9.58
N ALA A 90 0.37 -13.79 8.40
CA ALA A 90 -0.94 -14.40 8.23
C ALA A 90 -0.99 -15.82 8.80
N LYS A 91 0.09 -16.59 8.65
CA LYS A 91 0.19 -17.93 9.24
C LYS A 91 0.10 -17.90 10.76
N LYS A 92 0.64 -16.84 11.37
CA LYS A 92 0.59 -16.65 12.82
C LYS A 92 -0.79 -16.19 13.28
N ASP A 93 -1.33 -15.13 12.65
CA ASP A 93 -2.61 -14.55 13.04
C ASP A 93 -3.14 -13.64 11.92
N PHE A 94 -3.91 -14.22 11.00
CA PHE A 94 -4.53 -13.47 9.92
C PHE A 94 -5.48 -12.38 10.43
N SER A 95 -6.19 -12.64 11.53
CA SER A 95 -7.13 -11.67 12.11
C SER A 95 -6.43 -10.36 12.50
N SER A 96 -5.25 -10.47 13.13
CA SER A 96 -4.44 -9.29 13.49
C SER A 96 -3.97 -8.53 12.24
N LEU A 97 -3.56 -9.25 11.21
CA LEU A 97 -3.15 -8.65 9.94
C LEU A 97 -4.32 -7.89 9.30
N ALA A 98 -5.50 -8.51 9.29
CA ALA A 98 -6.71 -7.89 8.74
C ALA A 98 -7.12 -6.63 9.51
N LYS A 99 -7.00 -6.65 10.83
CA LYS A 99 -7.28 -5.47 11.68
C LYS A 99 -6.33 -4.33 11.38
N GLU A 100 -5.05 -4.62 11.19
CA GLU A 100 -4.04 -3.60 10.93
C GLU A 100 -4.17 -2.97 9.55
N TYR A 101 -4.43 -3.77 8.53
CA TYR A 101 -4.37 -3.31 7.14
C TYR A 101 -5.71 -3.22 6.43
N GLY A 102 -6.72 -3.96 6.86
CA GLY A 102 -7.99 -4.10 6.12
C GLY A 102 -8.67 -2.78 5.81
N MET A 103 -8.90 -1.95 6.81
CA MET A 103 -9.61 -0.67 6.63
C MET A 103 -8.76 0.35 5.89
N MET A 104 -7.48 0.43 6.22
CA MET A 104 -6.57 1.36 5.53
C MET A 104 -6.47 1.03 4.05
N CYS A 105 -6.31 -0.25 3.72
CA CYS A 105 -6.20 -0.68 2.32
C CYS A 105 -7.49 -0.47 1.55
N LYS A 106 -8.64 -0.72 2.17
CA LYS A 106 -9.93 -0.44 1.56
C LYS A 106 -10.05 1.05 1.22
N SER A 107 -9.71 1.91 2.19
CA SER A 107 -9.73 3.36 2.00
C SER A 107 -8.76 3.80 0.90
N LEU A 108 -7.56 3.24 0.86
CA LEU A 108 -6.57 3.58 -0.14
C LEU A 108 -7.05 3.27 -1.57
N VAL A 109 -7.69 2.11 -1.77
CA VAL A 109 -8.19 1.69 -3.07
C VAL A 109 -9.43 2.51 -3.48
N GLU A 110 -10.37 2.72 -2.55
CA GLU A 110 -11.64 3.40 -2.83
C GLU A 110 -11.52 4.92 -2.82
N ASN A 111 -10.66 5.47 -1.98
CA ASN A 111 -10.50 6.91 -1.81
C ASN A 111 -9.03 7.26 -1.47
N PRO A 112 -8.14 7.20 -2.47
CA PRO A 112 -6.70 7.43 -2.24
C PRO A 112 -6.38 8.84 -1.73
N GLU A 113 -7.24 9.83 -2.00
CA GLU A 113 -7.05 11.20 -1.54
C GLU A 113 -6.98 11.29 -0.01
N GLN A 114 -7.79 10.51 0.69
CA GLN A 114 -7.81 10.47 2.15
C GLN A 114 -6.44 10.09 2.73
N ARG A 115 -5.80 9.09 2.14
CA ARG A 115 -4.47 8.65 2.57
C ARG A 115 -3.39 9.65 2.19
N THR A 116 -3.53 10.30 1.04
CA THR A 116 -2.65 11.38 0.61
C THR A 116 -2.68 12.53 1.61
N ASN A 117 -3.88 12.95 2.02
CA ASN A 117 -4.06 14.02 3.01
C ASN A 117 -3.41 13.66 4.35
N PHE A 118 -3.54 12.40 4.76
CA PHE A 118 -2.91 11.91 5.99
C PHE A 118 -1.37 12.10 5.95
N TRP A 119 -0.74 11.70 4.84
CA TRP A 119 0.71 11.83 4.69
C TRP A 119 1.15 13.28 4.51
N GLU A 120 0.35 14.11 3.83
CA GLU A 120 0.63 15.55 3.71
C GLU A 120 0.66 16.21 5.08
N ALA A 121 -0.31 15.92 5.94
CA ALA A 121 -0.36 16.45 7.29
C ALA A 121 0.88 16.06 8.09
N LYS A 122 1.31 14.80 7.99
CA LYS A 122 2.52 14.31 8.65
C LYS A 122 3.79 14.96 8.09
N GLY A 123 3.87 15.10 6.76
CA GLY A 123 4.99 15.74 6.09
C GLY A 123 5.13 17.21 6.48
N ASN A 124 4.01 17.91 6.58
CA ASN A 124 4.00 19.31 7.00
C ASN A 124 4.54 19.49 8.42
N LYS A 125 4.26 18.55 9.31
CA LYS A 125 4.82 18.56 10.67
C LYS A 125 6.29 18.22 10.68
N LYS A 126 6.69 17.23 9.88
CA LYS A 126 8.08 16.75 9.85
C LYS A 126 9.05 17.79 9.31
N PHE A 127 8.65 18.56 8.31
CA PHE A 127 9.50 19.56 7.64
C PHE A 127 9.16 20.99 8.01
N LYS A 128 8.70 21.19 9.21
CA LYS A 128 8.34 22.48 9.76
C LYS A 128 9.52 23.45 9.89
#